data_a56677060478885457a2328da9c65f5a
#
_entry.id   a56677060478885457a2328da9c65f5a
#
_cell.length_a   1.000
_cell.length_b   1.000
_cell.length_c   1.000
_cell.angle_alpha   90.00
_cell.angle_beta   90.00
_cell.angle_gamma   90.00
#
_symmetry.space_group_name_H-M   'P 1'
#
loop_
_entity.id
_entity.type
_entity.pdbx_description
1 polymer ?
#
loop_
_entity_poly.entity_id
_entity_poly.type
_entity_poly.pdbx_seq_one_letter_code
_entity_poly.pdbx_strand_id
1 'polypeptide(L)'
;MKERLVDENLALTEQLNNVESEFGEIIGRSEAMNNVLKQVEMVAHSDSTVLILGETGTGKELIARAIHNLSGRNGRRMVKMNCAAMPAGLLESDLFGHERGAFTGASAQRIGRFELADKSSLFLDEVGDMPLELQPKLLRVLQEQEFERLGSNKLIQTDVRLIAATNRDLKQMVIDREFRSDLYYRLNVFPIHLPPLRERPDDIPLLVKAFTFKIARRMGRNIDSIPAETLRTLTRMEWPGNVRELENVIERAVLLTRGNVLQLSLPERDIVEAPRTPAVLPEEGEDEYQLIVRVLKESNGVVAGPKGAAQRLGLKRTTLLSRMKRLGINKDELV
;
A
#
# COMPACT_ATOMS: atom_id res chain seq x y z
N MET A 1 19.71 22.33 -31.39
CA MET A 1 18.53 21.68 -30.79
C MET A 1 18.78 20.21 -30.38
N LYS A 2 19.43 19.38 -31.25
CA LYS A 2 19.80 17.99 -30.89
C LYS A 2 20.84 17.88 -29.76
N GLU A 3 21.88 18.72 -29.78
CA GLU A 3 22.94 18.73 -28.74
C GLU A 3 22.38 19.06 -27.36
N ARG A 4 21.52 20.07 -27.28
CA ARG A 4 20.89 20.49 -26.01
C ARG A 4 20.01 19.39 -25.38
N LEU A 5 19.35 18.56 -26.20
CA LEU A 5 18.57 17.40 -25.76
C LEU A 5 19.47 16.24 -25.32
N VAL A 6 20.65 16.10 -25.90
CA VAL A 6 21.65 15.09 -25.52
C VAL A 6 22.28 15.47 -24.17
N ASP A 7 22.66 16.75 -24.00
CA ASP A 7 23.22 17.24 -22.73
C ASP A 7 22.20 17.19 -21.58
N GLU A 8 20.94 17.52 -21.85
CA GLU A 8 19.85 17.40 -20.86
C GLU A 8 19.57 15.92 -20.49
N ASN A 9 19.66 15.01 -21.45
CA ASN A 9 19.56 13.57 -21.19
C ASN A 9 20.76 13.00 -20.43
N LEU A 10 21.98 13.46 -20.72
CA LEU A 10 23.18 13.08 -19.97
C LEU A 10 23.10 13.57 -18.51
N ALA A 11 22.77 14.84 -18.31
CA ALA A 11 22.62 15.40 -16.96
C ALA A 11 21.52 14.71 -16.14
N LEU A 12 20.39 14.32 -16.76
CA LEU A 12 19.32 13.56 -16.12
C LEU A 12 19.75 12.11 -15.83
N THR A 13 20.59 11.52 -16.68
CA THR A 13 21.13 10.16 -16.47
C THR A 13 22.15 10.15 -15.34
N GLU A 14 23.00 11.16 -15.24
CA GLU A 14 23.95 11.33 -14.11
C GLU A 14 23.21 11.61 -12.80
N GLN A 15 22.14 12.39 -12.81
CA GLN A 15 21.31 12.61 -11.63
C GLN A 15 20.56 11.33 -11.19
N LEU A 16 20.08 10.50 -12.11
CA LEU A 16 19.51 9.19 -11.82
C LEU A 16 20.55 8.26 -11.19
N ASN A 17 21.76 8.20 -11.73
CA ASN A 17 22.84 7.35 -11.23
C ASN A 17 23.31 7.77 -9.82
N ASN A 18 23.28 9.06 -9.49
CA ASN A 18 23.68 9.55 -8.17
C ASN A 18 22.61 9.24 -7.09
N VAL A 19 21.33 9.29 -7.44
CA VAL A 19 20.24 8.91 -6.51
C VAL A 19 20.16 7.37 -6.34
N GLU A 20 20.47 6.60 -7.40
CA GLU A 20 20.56 5.13 -7.33
C GLU A 20 21.68 4.64 -6.40
N SER A 21 22.74 5.44 -6.17
CA SER A 21 23.88 5.03 -5.34
C SER A 21 23.61 5.04 -3.83
N GLU A 22 22.75 5.94 -3.32
CA GLU A 22 22.48 6.06 -1.87
C GLU A 22 21.23 5.31 -1.43
N PHE A 23 20.13 5.37 -2.21
CA PHE A 23 18.83 4.78 -1.84
C PHE A 23 18.43 3.56 -2.68
N GLY A 24 19.31 3.06 -3.54
CA GLY A 24 19.05 1.91 -4.41
C GLY A 24 18.04 2.24 -5.53
N GLU A 25 16.90 1.54 -5.54
CA GLU A 25 15.90 1.66 -6.63
C GLU A 25 14.87 2.78 -6.43
N ILE A 26 15.04 3.68 -5.44
CA ILE A 26 14.05 4.74 -5.16
C ILE A 26 14.24 5.90 -6.13
N ILE A 27 13.23 6.15 -6.96
CA ILE A 27 13.21 7.22 -7.96
C ILE A 27 12.22 8.30 -7.50
N GLY A 28 12.71 9.53 -7.30
CA GLY A 28 11.90 10.68 -6.93
C GLY A 28 12.76 11.88 -6.57
N ARG A 29 12.28 13.08 -6.90
CA ARG A 29 12.92 14.36 -6.57
C ARG A 29 11.94 15.39 -6.00
N SER A 30 10.67 15.01 -5.88
CA SER A 30 9.65 15.88 -5.29
C SER A 30 10.02 16.24 -3.85
N GLU A 31 9.60 17.39 -3.39
CA GLU A 31 9.82 17.83 -2.01
C GLU A 31 9.22 16.82 -1.01
N ALA A 32 8.04 16.30 -1.32
CA ALA A 32 7.37 15.28 -0.51
C ALA A 32 8.24 14.02 -0.38
N MET A 33 8.84 13.53 -1.46
CA MET A 33 9.71 12.36 -1.44
C MET A 33 11.04 12.65 -0.75
N ASN A 34 11.64 13.83 -0.97
CA ASN A 34 12.87 14.25 -0.27
C ASN A 34 12.68 14.29 1.26
N ASN A 35 11.50 14.72 1.73
CA ASN A 35 11.18 14.71 3.17
C ASN A 35 11.09 13.29 3.72
N VAL A 36 10.55 12.34 2.95
CA VAL A 36 10.55 10.91 3.30
C VAL A 36 11.98 10.37 3.38
N LEU A 37 12.83 10.66 2.39
CA LEU A 37 14.22 10.18 2.38
C LEU A 37 15.04 10.72 3.56
N LYS A 38 14.85 11.98 3.95
CA LYS A 38 15.46 12.54 5.17
C LYS A 38 15.03 11.80 6.43
N GLN A 39 13.75 11.41 6.54
CA GLN A 39 13.27 10.61 7.67
C GLN A 39 13.89 9.20 7.65
N VAL A 40 14.06 8.60 6.46
CA VAL A 40 14.74 7.32 6.29
C VAL A 40 16.18 7.40 6.79
N GLU A 41 16.96 8.40 6.37
CA GLU A 41 18.33 8.63 6.85
C GLU A 41 18.39 8.76 8.36
N MET A 42 17.51 9.61 8.92
CA MET A 42 17.48 9.87 10.36
C MET A 42 17.21 8.60 11.17
N VAL A 43 16.27 7.75 10.75
CA VAL A 43 15.87 6.56 11.51
C VAL A 43 16.76 5.36 11.21
N ALA A 44 17.46 5.32 10.07
CA ALA A 44 18.22 4.15 9.64
C ALA A 44 19.27 3.72 10.67
N HIS A 45 19.96 4.69 11.30
CA HIS A 45 21.02 4.44 12.27
C HIS A 45 20.52 4.07 13.69
N SER A 46 19.21 4.07 13.91
CA SER A 46 18.60 3.63 15.18
C SER A 46 18.05 2.22 15.07
N ASP A 47 17.86 1.55 16.21
CA ASP A 47 17.13 0.27 16.28
C ASP A 47 15.63 0.44 16.53
N SER A 48 15.11 1.68 16.43
CA SER A 48 13.70 1.98 16.62
C SER A 48 12.83 1.23 15.63
N THR A 49 11.64 0.81 16.08
CA THR A 49 10.59 0.28 15.21
C THR A 49 10.12 1.38 14.27
N VAL A 50 10.01 1.06 12.99
CA VAL A 50 9.51 1.99 11.96
C VAL A 50 8.18 1.49 11.44
N LEU A 51 7.20 2.39 11.36
CA LEU A 51 5.88 2.12 10.76
C LEU A 51 5.72 2.95 9.48
N ILE A 52 5.71 2.26 8.33
CA ILE A 52 5.56 2.88 7.02
C ILE A 52 4.08 2.87 6.64
N LEU A 53 3.50 4.06 6.51
CA LEU A 53 2.10 4.28 6.17
C LEU A 53 1.99 4.81 4.74
N GLY A 54 1.04 4.30 3.98
CA GLY A 54 0.80 4.78 2.61
C GLY A 54 -0.06 3.83 1.81
N GLU A 55 -0.65 4.34 0.76
CA GLU A 55 -1.52 3.58 -0.13
C GLU A 55 -0.81 2.40 -0.78
N THR A 56 -1.61 1.44 -1.28
CA THR A 56 -1.07 0.31 -2.03
C THR A 56 -0.33 0.81 -3.28
N GLY A 57 0.84 0.22 -3.55
CA GLY A 57 1.63 0.55 -4.74
C GLY A 57 2.48 1.82 -4.65
N THR A 58 2.58 2.49 -3.48
CA THR A 58 3.41 3.69 -3.27
C THR A 58 4.91 3.42 -3.19
N GLY A 59 5.31 2.15 -2.91
CA GLY A 59 6.72 1.76 -2.77
C GLY A 59 7.19 1.53 -1.33
N LYS A 60 6.29 1.20 -0.39
CA LYS A 60 6.62 0.95 1.04
C LYS A 60 7.77 -0.05 1.24
N GLU A 61 7.81 -1.11 0.43
CA GLU A 61 8.90 -2.10 0.49
C GLU A 61 10.27 -1.51 0.13
N LEU A 62 10.34 -0.59 -0.85
CA LEU A 62 11.60 0.08 -1.22
C LEU A 62 12.13 0.94 -0.08
N ILE A 63 11.22 1.65 0.62
CA ILE A 63 11.58 2.42 1.81
C ILE A 63 12.09 1.51 2.94
N ALA A 64 11.43 0.38 3.19
CA ALA A 64 11.89 -0.58 4.18
C ALA A 64 13.29 -1.12 3.85
N ARG A 65 13.55 -1.39 2.57
CA ARG A 65 14.86 -1.83 2.06
C ARG A 65 15.92 -0.75 2.25
N ALA A 66 15.60 0.51 1.95
CA ALA A 66 16.50 1.64 2.15
C ALA A 66 16.87 1.81 3.64
N ILE A 67 15.89 1.75 4.55
CA ILE A 67 16.13 1.80 6.00
C ILE A 67 17.08 0.69 6.44
N HIS A 68 16.85 -0.52 5.95
CA HIS A 68 17.71 -1.66 6.29
C HIS A 68 19.15 -1.49 5.74
N ASN A 69 19.28 -1.10 4.48
CA ASN A 69 20.58 -0.93 3.80
C ASN A 69 21.44 0.16 4.44
N LEU A 70 20.83 1.22 4.95
CA LEU A 70 21.51 2.32 5.64
C LEU A 70 21.73 2.04 7.14
N SER A 71 21.20 0.93 7.66
CA SER A 71 21.31 0.58 9.08
C SER A 71 22.62 -0.14 9.40
N GLY A 72 22.99 -0.19 10.70
CA GLY A 72 24.08 -1.03 11.18
C GLY A 72 23.84 -2.55 11.01
N ARG A 73 22.65 -2.96 10.53
CA ARG A 73 22.27 -4.37 10.36
C ARG A 73 22.34 -4.85 8.89
N ASN A 74 22.87 -4.02 7.98
CA ASN A 74 22.96 -4.28 6.54
C ASN A 74 23.86 -5.47 6.16
N GLY A 75 24.72 -5.93 7.07
CA GLY A 75 25.57 -7.12 6.86
C GLY A 75 24.81 -8.45 6.74
N ARG A 76 23.53 -8.47 7.12
CA ARG A 76 22.62 -9.63 6.98
C ARG A 76 21.43 -9.25 6.10
N ARG A 77 20.83 -10.25 5.45
CA ARG A 77 19.64 -10.01 4.60
C ARG A 77 18.43 -9.64 5.46
N MET A 78 17.68 -8.60 5.03
CA MET A 78 16.36 -8.32 5.58
C MET A 78 15.42 -9.48 5.31
N VAL A 79 14.80 -9.99 6.35
CA VAL A 79 13.72 -11.00 6.22
C VAL A 79 12.42 -10.28 5.94
N LYS A 80 11.63 -10.79 4.99
CA LYS A 80 10.38 -10.18 4.59
C LYS A 80 9.21 -11.12 4.78
N MET A 81 8.07 -10.56 5.14
CA MET A 81 6.81 -11.27 5.26
C MET A 81 5.64 -10.36 4.94
N ASN A 82 4.64 -10.90 4.25
CA ASN A 82 3.38 -10.21 4.01
C ASN A 82 2.28 -10.87 4.85
N CYS A 83 1.64 -10.08 5.72
CA CYS A 83 0.64 -10.58 6.66
C CYS A 83 -0.72 -10.89 6.00
N ALA A 84 -1.03 -10.24 4.86
CA ALA A 84 -2.27 -10.47 4.12
C ALA A 84 -2.26 -11.75 3.26
N ALA A 85 -1.07 -12.32 3.00
CA ALA A 85 -0.90 -13.38 2.00
C ALA A 85 -1.28 -14.79 2.48
N MET A 86 -1.57 -14.98 3.78
CA MET A 86 -1.71 -16.31 4.38
C MET A 86 -2.88 -16.41 5.38
N PRO A 87 -3.54 -17.58 5.51
CA PRO A 87 -4.43 -17.86 6.62
C PRO A 87 -3.72 -17.75 7.98
N ALA A 88 -4.46 -17.40 9.04
CA ALA A 88 -3.92 -17.13 10.38
C ALA A 88 -2.99 -18.22 10.93
N GLY A 89 -3.37 -19.48 10.87
CA GLY A 89 -2.54 -20.59 11.38
C GLY A 89 -1.22 -20.79 10.62
N LEU A 90 -1.21 -20.53 9.30
CA LEU A 90 0.01 -20.56 8.51
C LEU A 90 0.88 -19.32 8.78
N LEU A 91 0.26 -18.16 8.99
CA LEU A 91 0.94 -16.93 9.34
C LEU A 91 1.69 -17.08 10.68
N GLU A 92 1.03 -17.67 11.69
CA GLU A 92 1.64 -17.95 12.99
C GLU A 92 2.86 -18.87 12.87
N SER A 93 2.68 -19.99 12.16
CA SER A 93 3.75 -20.95 11.92
C SER A 93 4.92 -20.36 11.12
N ASP A 94 4.67 -19.46 10.18
CA ASP A 94 5.73 -18.80 9.39
C ASP A 94 6.46 -17.73 10.22
N LEU A 95 5.75 -16.98 11.09
CA LEU A 95 6.35 -15.97 11.97
C LEU A 95 7.21 -16.58 13.06
N PHE A 96 6.66 -17.53 13.82
CA PHE A 96 7.30 -18.03 15.05
C PHE A 96 7.94 -19.39 14.88
N GLY A 97 7.64 -20.10 13.77
CA GLY A 97 8.10 -21.48 13.57
C GLY A 97 7.25 -22.50 14.35
N HIS A 98 7.53 -23.77 14.12
CA HIS A 98 6.86 -24.86 14.81
C HIS A 98 7.78 -26.07 15.06
N GLU A 99 7.51 -26.80 16.11
CA GLU A 99 8.13 -28.10 16.36
C GLU A 99 7.38 -29.20 15.62
N ARG A 100 8.05 -30.32 15.43
CA ARG A 100 7.42 -31.52 14.85
C ARG A 100 6.24 -31.95 15.71
N GLY A 101 5.08 -32.14 15.08
CA GLY A 101 3.85 -32.56 15.75
C GLY A 101 3.03 -31.44 16.40
N ALA A 102 3.41 -30.16 16.18
CA ALA A 102 2.69 -29.02 16.76
C ALA A 102 1.23 -28.90 16.29
N PHE A 103 0.94 -29.38 15.08
CA PHE A 103 -0.42 -29.46 14.51
C PHE A 103 -0.50 -30.57 13.47
N THR A 104 -1.71 -30.92 13.02
CA THR A 104 -1.92 -31.91 11.96
C THR A 104 -1.26 -31.47 10.67
N GLY A 105 -0.18 -32.16 10.25
CA GLY A 105 0.64 -31.80 9.09
C GLY A 105 2.03 -31.27 9.43
N ALA A 106 2.35 -31.00 10.69
CA ALA A 106 3.70 -30.61 11.15
C ALA A 106 4.64 -31.83 11.20
N SER A 107 5.05 -32.33 10.02
CA SER A 107 5.89 -33.53 9.89
C SER A 107 7.36 -33.31 10.28
N ALA A 108 7.84 -32.05 10.22
CA ALA A 108 9.20 -31.63 10.57
C ALA A 108 9.15 -30.32 11.36
N GLN A 109 10.24 -30.00 12.05
CA GLN A 109 10.46 -28.69 12.64
C GLN A 109 10.64 -27.62 11.55
N ARG A 110 10.12 -26.41 11.76
CA ARG A 110 10.32 -25.26 10.88
C ARG A 110 10.79 -24.04 11.66
N ILE A 111 11.82 -23.39 11.19
CA ILE A 111 12.35 -22.14 11.74
C ILE A 111 11.45 -20.98 11.29
N GLY A 112 11.06 -20.10 12.23
CA GLY A 112 10.22 -18.94 11.98
C GLY A 112 10.99 -17.73 11.47
N ARG A 113 10.24 -16.71 10.99
CA ARG A 113 10.82 -15.46 10.46
C ARG A 113 11.56 -14.65 11.51
N PHE A 114 11.10 -14.65 12.75
CA PHE A 114 11.79 -13.98 13.85
C PHE A 114 13.17 -14.59 14.12
N GLU A 115 13.27 -15.90 14.09
CA GLU A 115 14.55 -16.58 14.27
C GLU A 115 15.49 -16.37 13.06
N LEU A 116 14.95 -16.41 11.83
CA LEU A 116 15.73 -16.11 10.62
C LEU A 116 16.22 -14.66 10.56
N ALA A 117 15.49 -13.74 11.18
CA ALA A 117 15.82 -12.31 11.22
C ALA A 117 16.74 -11.93 12.38
N ASP A 118 17.19 -12.89 13.18
CA ASP A 118 18.07 -12.60 14.33
C ASP A 118 19.31 -11.78 13.91
N LYS A 119 19.56 -10.69 14.65
CA LYS A 119 20.60 -9.68 14.35
C LYS A 119 20.46 -9.00 12.99
N SER A 120 19.26 -8.99 12.45
CA SER A 120 18.92 -8.35 11.18
C SER A 120 17.64 -7.51 11.33
N SER A 121 16.98 -7.19 10.21
CA SER A 121 15.67 -6.54 10.20
C SER A 121 14.61 -7.50 9.68
N LEU A 122 13.43 -7.47 10.32
CA LEU A 122 12.21 -8.12 9.84
C LEU A 122 11.29 -7.06 9.27
N PHE A 123 10.92 -7.20 8.01
CA PHE A 123 9.91 -6.37 7.36
C PHE A 123 8.58 -7.09 7.33
N LEU A 124 7.58 -6.54 8.04
CA LEU A 124 6.19 -7.00 8.03
C LEU A 124 5.36 -6.08 7.13
N ASP A 125 5.02 -6.56 5.94
CA ASP A 125 4.11 -5.85 5.03
C ASP A 125 2.66 -6.14 5.37
N GLU A 126 1.80 -5.13 5.21
CA GLU A 126 0.36 -5.16 5.51
C GLU A 126 0.07 -5.65 6.95
N VAL A 127 0.78 -5.09 7.93
CA VAL A 127 0.64 -5.46 9.36
C VAL A 127 -0.79 -5.23 9.88
N GLY A 128 -1.55 -4.32 9.27
CA GLY A 128 -2.97 -4.09 9.56
C GLY A 128 -3.88 -5.27 9.23
N ASP A 129 -3.42 -6.23 8.42
CA ASP A 129 -4.17 -7.45 8.11
C ASP A 129 -3.81 -8.63 9.04
N MET A 130 -2.96 -8.39 10.05
CA MET A 130 -2.61 -9.42 11.04
C MET A 130 -3.83 -9.77 11.88
N PRO A 131 -4.20 -11.08 11.97
CA PRO A 131 -5.30 -11.55 12.81
C PRO A 131 -5.14 -11.11 14.26
N LEU A 132 -6.26 -10.74 14.89
CA LEU A 132 -6.29 -10.20 16.25
C LEU A 132 -5.66 -11.16 17.28
N GLU A 133 -5.80 -12.47 17.05
CA GLU A 133 -5.24 -13.54 17.90
C GLU A 133 -3.70 -13.62 17.87
N LEU A 134 -3.06 -13.13 16.80
CA LEU A 134 -1.59 -13.12 16.69
C LEU A 134 -0.93 -11.83 17.19
N GLN A 135 -1.73 -10.77 17.33
CA GLN A 135 -1.23 -9.47 17.78
C GLN A 135 -0.60 -9.51 19.19
N PRO A 136 -1.12 -10.24 20.19
CA PRO A 136 -0.48 -10.39 21.49
C PRO A 136 0.89 -11.06 21.41
N LYS A 137 1.07 -12.06 20.52
CA LYS A 137 2.36 -12.74 20.32
C LYS A 137 3.39 -11.81 19.70
N LEU A 138 3.00 -11.03 18.69
CA LEU A 138 3.86 -10.01 18.11
C LEU A 138 4.25 -8.96 19.15
N LEU A 139 3.30 -8.50 19.97
CA LEU A 139 3.58 -7.52 21.04
C LEU A 139 4.62 -8.06 22.03
N ARG A 140 4.50 -9.33 22.45
CA ARG A 140 5.44 -9.96 23.36
C ARG A 140 6.86 -9.96 22.79
N VAL A 141 7.03 -10.34 21.53
CA VAL A 141 8.36 -10.31 20.88
C VAL A 141 8.93 -8.91 20.85
N LEU A 142 8.11 -7.89 20.58
CA LEU A 142 8.56 -6.49 20.52
C LEU A 142 8.94 -5.92 21.90
N GLN A 143 8.37 -6.45 22.98
CA GLN A 143 8.62 -5.99 24.35
C GLN A 143 9.75 -6.76 25.02
N GLU A 144 9.74 -8.09 24.89
CA GLU A 144 10.59 -9.00 25.64
C GLU A 144 11.75 -9.55 24.81
N GLN A 145 11.74 -9.35 23.47
CA GLN A 145 12.73 -9.88 22.52
C GLN A 145 12.85 -11.41 22.60
N GLU A 146 11.75 -12.09 22.94
CA GLU A 146 11.66 -13.53 23.03
C GLU A 146 10.32 -14.05 22.53
N PHE A 147 10.32 -15.32 22.10
CA PHE A 147 9.10 -16.01 21.65
C PHE A 147 9.24 -17.52 21.83
N GLU A 148 8.14 -18.23 21.64
CA GLU A 148 8.05 -19.69 21.64
C GLU A 148 7.61 -20.18 20.26
N ARG A 149 8.16 -21.31 19.80
CA ARG A 149 7.63 -21.98 18.61
C ARG A 149 6.30 -22.66 18.94
N LEU A 150 5.45 -22.82 17.92
CA LEU A 150 4.23 -23.61 18.09
C LEU A 150 4.58 -25.04 18.52
N GLY A 151 3.87 -25.53 19.54
CA GLY A 151 4.12 -26.86 20.10
C GLY A 151 5.31 -26.96 21.04
N SER A 152 5.88 -25.82 21.46
CA SER A 152 7.00 -25.78 22.41
C SER A 152 6.80 -24.64 23.42
N ASN A 153 7.26 -24.88 24.66
CA ASN A 153 7.34 -23.84 25.70
C ASN A 153 8.79 -23.33 25.87
N LYS A 154 9.68 -23.67 24.95
CA LYS A 154 11.07 -23.20 24.98
C LYS A 154 11.14 -21.76 24.48
N LEU A 155 11.61 -20.87 25.36
CA LEU A 155 11.88 -19.47 25.00
C LEU A 155 13.08 -19.36 24.07
N ILE A 156 12.92 -18.61 23.00
CA ILE A 156 13.95 -18.29 22.01
C ILE A 156 14.15 -16.78 22.04
N GLN A 157 15.36 -16.38 22.41
CA GLN A 157 15.78 -14.97 22.38
C GLN A 157 16.06 -14.53 20.93
N THR A 158 15.73 -13.30 20.61
CA THR A 158 15.95 -12.74 19.27
C THR A 158 16.23 -11.24 19.33
N ASP A 159 17.25 -10.80 18.60
CA ASP A 159 17.58 -9.38 18.42
C ASP A 159 17.18 -8.93 17.01
N VAL A 160 15.92 -8.58 16.83
CA VAL A 160 15.34 -8.20 15.53
C VAL A 160 14.88 -6.75 15.54
N ARG A 161 15.36 -5.97 14.56
CA ARG A 161 14.78 -4.67 14.25
C ARG A 161 13.52 -4.84 13.42
N LEU A 162 12.39 -4.34 13.90
CA LEU A 162 11.12 -4.40 13.16
C LEU A 162 10.91 -3.17 12.28
N ILE A 163 10.55 -3.41 11.01
CA ILE A 163 10.04 -2.42 10.07
C ILE A 163 8.66 -2.93 9.64
N ALA A 164 7.59 -2.21 9.93
CA ALA A 164 6.23 -2.58 9.59
C ALA A 164 5.66 -1.65 8.52
N ALA A 165 4.80 -2.14 7.65
CA ALA A 165 4.11 -1.34 6.65
C ALA A 165 2.62 -1.69 6.60
N THR A 166 1.77 -0.70 6.29
CA THR A 166 0.35 -0.92 6.06
C THR A 166 -0.25 0.21 5.22
N ASN A 167 -1.33 -0.12 4.51
CA ASN A 167 -2.20 0.84 3.84
C ASN A 167 -3.47 1.14 4.65
N ARG A 168 -3.70 0.44 5.77
CA ARG A 168 -4.89 0.60 6.61
C ARG A 168 -4.69 1.68 7.68
N ASP A 169 -5.76 2.35 8.06
CA ASP A 169 -5.77 3.27 9.19
C ASP A 169 -5.82 2.47 10.51
N LEU A 170 -4.65 2.21 11.09
CA LEU A 170 -4.55 1.47 12.35
C LEU A 170 -5.24 2.18 13.53
N LYS A 171 -5.33 3.53 13.52
CA LYS A 171 -6.04 4.27 14.56
C LYS A 171 -7.53 3.97 14.52
N GLN A 172 -8.11 4.00 13.32
CA GLN A 172 -9.51 3.64 13.14
C GLN A 172 -9.76 2.17 13.51
N MET A 173 -8.85 1.25 13.12
CA MET A 173 -8.94 -0.16 13.47
C MET A 173 -8.88 -0.40 15.00
N VAL A 174 -8.13 0.42 15.75
CA VAL A 174 -8.13 0.35 17.22
C VAL A 174 -9.51 0.74 17.79
N ILE A 175 -10.14 1.79 17.24
CA ILE A 175 -11.50 2.20 17.62
C ILE A 175 -12.51 1.10 17.31
N ASP A 176 -12.39 0.46 16.16
CA ASP A 176 -13.26 -0.62 15.69
C ASP A 176 -12.94 -1.99 16.34
N ARG A 177 -11.95 -2.04 17.24
CA ARG A 177 -11.47 -3.25 17.93
C ARG A 177 -10.95 -4.35 17.00
N GLU A 178 -10.51 -3.99 15.81
CA GLU A 178 -9.85 -4.89 14.85
C GLU A 178 -8.32 -4.92 15.03
N PHE A 179 -7.78 -3.95 15.78
CA PHE A 179 -6.36 -3.87 16.11
C PHE A 179 -6.18 -3.47 17.59
N ARG A 180 -5.18 -4.05 18.26
CA ARG A 180 -4.93 -3.77 19.67
C ARG A 180 -4.23 -2.42 19.83
N SER A 181 -4.67 -1.64 20.81
CA SER A 181 -4.08 -0.33 21.10
C SER A 181 -2.63 -0.42 21.59
N ASP A 182 -2.31 -1.42 22.43
CA ASP A 182 -0.96 -1.63 22.95
C ASP A 182 0.05 -1.96 21.82
N LEU A 183 -0.31 -2.80 20.87
CA LEU A 183 0.50 -3.11 19.70
C LEU A 183 0.64 -1.88 18.79
N TYR A 184 -0.44 -1.13 18.57
CA TYR A 184 -0.39 0.11 17.78
C TYR A 184 0.68 1.07 18.31
N TYR A 185 0.68 1.38 19.61
CA TYR A 185 1.67 2.28 20.20
C TYR A 185 3.10 1.71 20.14
N ARG A 186 3.27 0.40 20.19
CA ARG A 186 4.59 -0.24 20.07
C ARG A 186 5.12 -0.23 18.63
N LEU A 187 4.25 -0.28 17.63
CA LEU A 187 4.62 -0.15 16.21
C LEU A 187 4.83 1.31 15.80
N ASN A 188 4.02 2.23 16.31
CA ASN A 188 4.00 3.64 15.93
C ASN A 188 5.05 4.47 16.68
N VAL A 189 6.30 3.97 16.77
CA VAL A 189 7.41 4.68 17.39
C VAL A 189 7.96 5.74 16.43
N PHE A 190 8.25 5.34 15.20
CA PHE A 190 8.69 6.26 14.15
C PHE A 190 7.84 6.05 12.89
N PRO A 191 6.76 6.83 12.72
CA PRO A 191 5.91 6.73 11.54
C PRO A 191 6.54 7.47 10.35
N ILE A 192 6.52 6.84 9.17
CA ILE A 192 6.88 7.44 7.88
C ILE A 192 5.67 7.36 6.97
N HIS A 193 5.19 8.51 6.51
CA HIS A 193 4.05 8.61 5.59
C HIS A 193 4.55 8.72 4.15
N LEU A 194 4.31 7.71 3.33
CA LEU A 194 4.58 7.77 1.89
C LEU A 194 3.46 8.49 1.16
N PRO A 195 3.78 9.59 0.47
CA PRO A 195 2.77 10.31 -0.30
C PRO A 195 2.30 9.45 -1.49
N PRO A 196 1.01 9.47 -1.81
CA PRO A 196 0.48 8.86 -3.03
C PRO A 196 1.05 9.59 -4.27
N LEU A 197 1.03 8.90 -5.42
CA LEU A 197 1.69 9.41 -6.63
C LEU A 197 1.09 10.75 -7.13
N ARG A 198 -0.22 10.97 -6.93
CA ARG A 198 -0.91 12.23 -7.25
C ARG A 198 -0.40 13.44 -6.45
N GLU A 199 0.22 13.24 -5.29
CA GLU A 199 0.81 14.30 -4.46
C GLU A 199 2.29 14.57 -4.79
N ARG A 200 2.87 13.79 -5.73
CA ARG A 200 4.23 13.95 -6.22
C ARG A 200 4.31 13.92 -7.75
N PRO A 201 3.58 14.80 -8.45
CA PRO A 201 3.51 14.79 -9.91
C PRO A 201 4.88 15.01 -10.59
N ASP A 202 5.81 15.68 -9.92
CA ASP A 202 7.17 15.92 -10.43
C ASP A 202 8.01 14.63 -10.55
N ASP A 203 7.64 13.58 -9.83
CA ASP A 203 8.32 12.29 -9.90
C ASP A 203 7.84 11.45 -11.10
N ILE A 204 6.61 11.68 -11.60
CA ILE A 204 6.01 10.89 -12.66
C ILE A 204 6.88 10.84 -13.92
N PRO A 205 7.39 11.96 -14.46
CA PRO A 205 8.25 11.93 -15.65
C PRO A 205 9.52 11.10 -15.46
N LEU A 206 10.11 11.12 -14.26
CA LEU A 206 11.31 10.34 -13.94
C LEU A 206 10.99 8.85 -13.88
N LEU A 207 9.92 8.49 -13.18
CA LEU A 207 9.43 7.11 -13.09
C LEU A 207 9.08 6.54 -14.46
N VAL A 208 8.38 7.32 -15.30
CA VAL A 208 8.02 6.91 -16.67
C VAL A 208 9.27 6.61 -17.47
N LYS A 209 10.28 7.49 -17.44
CA LYS A 209 11.55 7.28 -18.15
C LYS A 209 12.24 6.01 -17.65
N ALA A 210 12.43 5.89 -16.33
CA ALA A 210 13.12 4.74 -15.74
C ALA A 210 12.41 3.42 -16.06
N PHE A 211 11.10 3.34 -15.92
CA PHE A 211 10.33 2.14 -16.27
C PHE A 211 10.38 1.84 -17.75
N THR A 212 10.24 2.84 -18.62
CA THR A 212 10.34 2.63 -20.07
C THR A 212 11.67 2.00 -20.45
N PHE A 213 12.80 2.53 -19.98
CA PHE A 213 14.12 2.00 -20.30
C PHE A 213 14.36 0.61 -19.67
N LYS A 214 14.00 0.43 -18.40
CA LYS A 214 14.13 -0.86 -17.69
C LYS A 214 13.34 -1.97 -18.40
N ILE A 215 12.10 -1.68 -18.75
CA ILE A 215 11.18 -2.65 -19.37
C ILE A 215 11.58 -2.91 -20.83
N ALA A 216 11.90 -1.86 -21.60
CA ALA A 216 12.35 -1.99 -22.98
C ALA A 216 13.61 -2.87 -23.07
N ARG A 217 14.61 -2.62 -22.20
CA ARG A 217 15.82 -3.45 -22.11
C ARG A 217 15.50 -4.91 -21.77
N ARG A 218 14.61 -5.16 -20.81
CA ARG A 218 14.18 -6.52 -20.44
C ARG A 218 13.49 -7.26 -21.60
N MET A 219 12.74 -6.53 -22.44
CA MET A 219 12.02 -7.08 -23.59
C MET A 219 12.83 -7.09 -24.89
N GLY A 220 14.10 -6.66 -24.86
CA GLY A 220 14.94 -6.56 -26.06
C GLY A 220 14.41 -5.56 -27.09
N ARG A 221 13.70 -4.50 -26.64
CA ARG A 221 13.14 -3.44 -27.47
C ARG A 221 14.01 -2.19 -27.36
N ASN A 222 14.07 -1.41 -28.46
CA ASN A 222 14.73 -0.12 -28.46
C ASN A 222 13.67 0.99 -28.48
N ILE A 223 13.53 1.72 -27.36
CA ILE A 223 12.67 2.90 -27.25
C ILE A 223 13.57 4.09 -26.95
N ASP A 224 13.71 4.98 -27.93
CA ASP A 224 14.63 6.12 -27.86
C ASP A 224 13.96 7.37 -27.30
N SER A 225 12.62 7.48 -27.41
CA SER A 225 11.92 8.70 -27.00
C SER A 225 10.53 8.46 -26.46
N ILE A 226 10.14 9.34 -25.54
CA ILE A 226 8.81 9.41 -24.94
C ILE A 226 8.21 10.75 -25.34
N PRO A 227 7.06 10.80 -26.04
CA PRO A 227 6.44 12.05 -26.42
C PRO A 227 6.11 12.94 -25.23
N ALA A 228 6.34 14.24 -25.35
CA ALA A 228 6.03 15.21 -24.28
C ALA A 228 4.53 15.23 -23.90
N GLU A 229 3.66 14.97 -24.88
CA GLU A 229 2.22 14.87 -24.65
C GLU A 229 1.87 13.66 -23.78
N THR A 230 2.52 12.52 -24.03
CA THR A 230 2.40 11.31 -23.19
C THR A 230 2.78 11.62 -21.75
N LEU A 231 3.91 12.30 -21.50
CA LEU A 231 4.32 12.69 -20.16
C LEU A 231 3.29 13.62 -19.50
N ARG A 232 2.78 14.63 -20.23
CA ARG A 232 1.75 15.53 -19.70
C ARG A 232 0.46 14.81 -19.33
N THR A 233 0.03 13.86 -20.15
CA THR A 233 -1.17 13.05 -19.88
C THR A 233 -0.98 12.22 -18.61
N LEU A 234 0.14 11.49 -18.49
CA LEU A 234 0.45 10.66 -17.34
C LEU A 234 0.57 11.48 -16.05
N THR A 235 1.13 12.70 -16.11
CA THR A 235 1.29 13.59 -14.93
C THR A 235 -0.05 14.09 -14.40
N ARG A 236 -1.11 14.14 -15.22
CA ARG A 236 -2.45 14.62 -14.82
C ARG A 236 -3.36 13.53 -14.30
N MET A 237 -2.94 12.29 -14.32
CA MET A 237 -3.75 11.15 -13.86
C MET A 237 -3.70 11.00 -12.35
N GLU A 238 -4.79 10.48 -11.76
CA GLU A 238 -4.95 10.29 -10.31
C GLU A 238 -4.15 9.14 -9.70
N TRP A 239 -3.85 8.12 -10.50
CA TRP A 239 -3.06 6.96 -10.10
C TRP A 239 -3.54 6.27 -8.81
N PRO A 240 -4.77 5.74 -8.73
CA PRO A 240 -5.27 5.05 -7.55
C PRO A 240 -4.40 3.83 -7.14
N GLY A 241 -3.75 3.16 -8.11
CA GLY A 241 -2.78 2.09 -7.87
C GLY A 241 -1.33 2.59 -7.77
N ASN A 242 -1.11 3.91 -7.70
CA ASN A 242 0.18 4.55 -7.50
C ASN A 242 1.26 4.11 -8.49
N VAL A 243 2.49 3.91 -8.01
CA VAL A 243 3.65 3.54 -8.83
C VAL A 243 3.47 2.16 -9.50
N ARG A 244 2.78 1.23 -8.82
CA ARG A 244 2.50 -0.11 -9.39
C ARG A 244 1.57 -0.01 -10.61
N GLU A 245 0.56 0.85 -10.56
CA GLU A 245 -0.33 1.10 -11.71
C GLU A 245 0.45 1.76 -12.84
N LEU A 246 1.25 2.78 -12.53
CA LEU A 246 2.10 3.46 -13.51
C LEU A 246 3.05 2.46 -14.21
N GLU A 247 3.75 1.60 -13.46
CA GLU A 247 4.64 0.58 -14.01
C GLU A 247 3.88 -0.36 -14.96
N ASN A 248 2.70 -0.84 -14.60
CA ASN A 248 1.87 -1.70 -15.44
C ASN A 248 1.40 -0.99 -16.73
N VAL A 249 1.05 0.30 -16.65
CA VAL A 249 0.66 1.10 -17.83
C VAL A 249 1.84 1.26 -18.79
N ILE A 250 3.03 1.55 -18.25
CA ILE A 250 4.25 1.66 -19.06
C ILE A 250 4.65 0.31 -19.65
N GLU A 251 4.56 -0.78 -18.90
CA GLU A 251 4.85 -2.13 -19.41
C GLU A 251 3.95 -2.47 -20.61
N ARG A 252 2.66 -2.19 -20.51
CA ARG A 252 1.72 -2.36 -21.63
C ARG A 252 2.07 -1.46 -22.81
N ALA A 253 2.40 -0.19 -22.56
CA ALA A 253 2.80 0.76 -23.62
C ALA A 253 4.05 0.27 -24.34
N VAL A 254 5.09 -0.18 -23.62
CA VAL A 254 6.30 -0.76 -24.22
C VAL A 254 5.97 -2.01 -25.04
N LEU A 255 5.08 -2.88 -24.55
CA LEU A 255 4.68 -4.11 -25.25
C LEU A 255 3.97 -3.81 -26.57
N LEU A 256 3.14 -2.79 -26.63
CA LEU A 256 2.34 -2.43 -27.82
C LEU A 256 3.09 -1.53 -28.80
N THR A 257 4.18 -0.88 -28.39
CA THR A 257 4.99 -0.02 -29.25
C THR A 257 5.66 -0.83 -30.36
N ARG A 258 5.46 -0.44 -31.62
CA ARG A 258 6.05 -1.11 -32.80
C ARG A 258 7.30 -0.42 -33.35
N GLY A 259 7.70 0.72 -32.80
CA GLY A 259 8.84 1.51 -33.23
C GLY A 259 9.71 1.90 -32.05
N ASN A 260 10.48 2.97 -32.20
CA ASN A 260 11.39 3.50 -31.19
C ASN A 260 10.81 4.70 -30.39
N VAL A 261 9.56 5.07 -30.64
CA VAL A 261 8.82 6.12 -29.91
C VAL A 261 7.72 5.46 -29.09
N LEU A 262 7.71 5.67 -27.77
CA LEU A 262 6.73 5.08 -26.88
C LEU A 262 5.30 5.48 -27.30
N GLN A 263 4.45 4.49 -27.55
CA GLN A 263 3.05 4.68 -27.88
C GLN A 263 2.21 4.36 -26.64
N LEU A 264 1.59 5.38 -26.04
CA LEU A 264 0.70 5.20 -24.91
C LEU A 264 -0.66 4.73 -25.41
N SER A 265 -1.01 3.49 -25.07
CA SER A 265 -2.38 3.00 -25.16
C SER A 265 -2.91 2.94 -23.74
N LEU A 266 -3.55 4.01 -23.31
CA LEU A 266 -4.32 3.94 -22.08
C LEU A 266 -5.46 2.95 -22.35
N PRO A 267 -5.73 1.98 -21.46
CA PRO A 267 -7.00 1.29 -21.52
C PRO A 267 -8.04 2.41 -21.54
N GLU A 268 -9.02 2.32 -22.44
CA GLU A 268 -10.30 2.98 -22.15
C GLU A 268 -10.54 2.60 -20.70
N ARG A 269 -10.38 3.59 -19.80
CA ARG A 269 -10.87 3.38 -18.46
C ARG A 269 -12.27 2.88 -18.73
N ASP A 270 -12.58 1.66 -18.33
CA ASP A 270 -13.90 1.44 -17.77
C ASP A 270 -14.01 2.56 -16.71
N ILE A 271 -14.33 3.74 -17.20
CA ILE A 271 -15.04 4.74 -16.48
C ILE A 271 -16.33 3.97 -16.18
N VAL A 272 -16.28 3.16 -15.15
CA VAL A 272 -17.37 3.18 -14.23
C VAL A 272 -17.32 4.61 -13.69
N GLU A 273 -17.66 5.59 -14.56
CA GLU A 273 -18.47 6.69 -14.11
C GLU A 273 -19.60 5.97 -13.40
N ALA A 274 -19.44 5.77 -12.10
CA ALA A 274 -20.60 5.73 -11.25
C ALA A 274 -21.36 6.95 -11.74
N PRO A 275 -22.51 6.77 -12.42
CA PRO A 275 -23.25 7.90 -12.92
C PRO A 275 -23.30 8.83 -11.72
N ARG A 276 -22.70 10.01 -11.84
CA ARG A 276 -22.88 11.12 -10.93
C ARG A 276 -24.33 11.55 -11.15
N THR A 277 -25.24 10.68 -10.77
CA THR A 277 -26.58 11.10 -10.43
C THR A 277 -26.32 12.10 -9.31
N PRO A 278 -26.66 13.37 -9.50
CA PRO A 278 -26.46 14.36 -8.46
C PRO A 278 -27.08 13.78 -7.19
N ALA A 279 -26.28 13.68 -6.11
CA ALA A 279 -26.81 13.25 -4.83
C ALA A 279 -28.04 14.12 -4.59
N VAL A 280 -29.20 13.50 -4.37
CA VAL A 280 -30.41 14.23 -4.12
C VAL A 280 -30.16 15.05 -2.87
N LEU A 281 -30.07 16.37 -3.02
CA LEU A 281 -29.82 17.27 -1.90
C LEU A 281 -31.10 17.36 -1.05
N PRO A 282 -30.96 17.50 0.30
CA PRO A 282 -32.12 17.77 1.15
C PRO A 282 -32.83 19.06 0.69
N GLU A 283 -34.14 19.05 0.68
CA GLU A 283 -34.93 20.29 0.54
C GLU A 283 -34.81 21.14 1.81
N GLU A 284 -35.04 22.46 1.71
CA GLU A 284 -34.94 23.35 2.89
C GLU A 284 -35.87 22.84 4.01
N GLY A 285 -35.28 22.43 5.15
CA GLY A 285 -36.00 21.91 6.31
C GLY A 285 -36.25 20.39 6.33
N GLU A 286 -35.78 19.65 5.30
CA GLU A 286 -35.93 18.19 5.22
C GLU A 286 -34.87 17.50 6.13
N ASP A 287 -35.34 16.66 7.08
CA ASP A 287 -34.44 15.88 7.90
C ASP A 287 -33.96 14.57 7.19
N GLU A 288 -32.97 13.90 7.77
CA GLU A 288 -32.39 12.67 7.20
C GLU A 288 -33.46 11.57 6.99
N TYR A 289 -34.47 11.49 7.84
CA TYR A 289 -35.55 10.53 7.73
C TYR A 289 -36.43 10.81 6.50
N GLN A 290 -36.86 12.07 6.33
CA GLN A 290 -37.72 12.51 5.24
C GLN A 290 -37.00 12.34 3.89
N LEU A 291 -35.73 12.71 3.81
CA LEU A 291 -34.90 12.54 2.62
C LEU A 291 -34.79 11.06 2.19
N ILE A 292 -34.49 10.17 3.14
CA ILE A 292 -34.39 8.73 2.83
C ILE A 292 -35.73 8.16 2.39
N VAL A 293 -36.83 8.52 3.06
CA VAL A 293 -38.19 8.07 2.70
C VAL A 293 -38.59 8.57 1.34
N ARG A 294 -38.34 9.83 1.00
CA ARG A 294 -38.65 10.41 -0.33
C ARG A 294 -37.91 9.66 -1.43
N VAL A 295 -36.59 9.46 -1.27
CA VAL A 295 -35.78 8.79 -2.28
C VAL A 295 -36.12 7.30 -2.42
N LEU A 296 -36.53 6.63 -1.33
CA LEU A 296 -37.03 5.26 -1.36
C LEU A 296 -38.35 5.16 -2.13
N LYS A 297 -39.29 6.08 -1.92
CA LYS A 297 -40.55 6.14 -2.69
C LYS A 297 -40.30 6.37 -4.18
N GLU A 298 -39.42 7.31 -4.54
CA GLU A 298 -39.02 7.58 -5.92
C GLU A 298 -38.32 6.40 -6.59
N SER A 299 -37.70 5.53 -5.80
CA SER A 299 -36.97 4.33 -6.25
C SER A 299 -37.86 3.07 -6.16
N ASN A 300 -39.18 3.20 -5.91
CA ASN A 300 -40.12 2.10 -5.73
C ASN A 300 -39.59 1.04 -4.72
N GLY A 301 -39.03 1.47 -3.59
CA GLY A 301 -38.45 0.60 -2.57
C GLY A 301 -37.13 -0.09 -2.94
N VAL A 302 -36.57 0.17 -4.14
CA VAL A 302 -35.31 -0.44 -4.58
C VAL A 302 -34.14 0.24 -3.87
N VAL A 303 -33.49 -0.49 -2.96
CA VAL A 303 -32.35 0.03 -2.18
C VAL A 303 -31.03 0.01 -2.94
N ALA A 304 -30.80 -1.01 -3.79
CA ALA A 304 -29.52 -1.24 -4.47
C ALA A 304 -29.67 -1.27 -6.00
N GLY A 305 -28.56 -1.07 -6.72
CA GLY A 305 -28.52 -1.08 -8.19
C GLY A 305 -28.53 0.31 -8.82
N PRO A 306 -28.40 0.40 -10.17
CA PRO A 306 -28.22 1.67 -10.90
C PRO A 306 -29.34 2.69 -10.73
N LYS A 307 -30.53 2.27 -10.31
CA LYS A 307 -31.71 3.11 -10.04
C LYS A 307 -32.13 3.08 -8.56
N GLY A 308 -31.33 2.45 -7.69
CA GLY A 308 -31.65 2.27 -6.28
C GLY A 308 -31.39 3.53 -5.43
N ALA A 309 -32.10 3.62 -4.29
CA ALA A 309 -32.01 4.75 -3.37
C ALA A 309 -30.58 5.00 -2.84
N ALA A 310 -29.79 3.95 -2.62
CA ALA A 310 -28.40 4.10 -2.16
C ALA A 310 -27.56 4.90 -3.15
N GLN A 311 -27.69 4.64 -4.45
CA GLN A 311 -26.96 5.35 -5.48
C GLN A 311 -27.44 6.78 -5.65
N ARG A 312 -28.74 7.04 -5.58
CA ARG A 312 -29.33 8.39 -5.64
C ARG A 312 -28.92 9.26 -4.47
N LEU A 313 -28.73 8.68 -3.29
CA LEU A 313 -28.24 9.35 -2.09
C LEU A 313 -26.71 9.42 -2.00
N GLY A 314 -25.97 8.88 -2.96
CA GLY A 314 -24.50 8.84 -2.93
C GLY A 314 -23.94 7.96 -1.80
N LEU A 315 -24.72 7.00 -1.30
CA LEU A 315 -24.36 6.13 -0.16
C LEU A 315 -24.06 4.70 -0.62
N LYS A 316 -23.19 4.00 0.11
CA LYS A 316 -23.07 2.54 -0.04
C LYS A 316 -24.37 1.86 0.46
N ARG A 317 -24.74 0.74 -0.20
CA ARG A 317 -25.92 -0.04 0.20
C ARG A 317 -25.94 -0.37 1.72
N THR A 318 -24.81 -0.82 2.25
CA THR A 318 -24.65 -1.17 3.67
C THR A 318 -24.87 0.03 4.58
N THR A 319 -24.39 1.20 4.20
CA THR A 319 -24.55 2.47 4.94
C THR A 319 -26.01 2.89 4.94
N LEU A 320 -26.71 2.81 3.80
CA LEU A 320 -28.13 3.16 3.73
C LEU A 320 -28.97 2.20 4.59
N LEU A 321 -28.72 0.89 4.51
CA LEU A 321 -29.44 -0.09 5.33
C LEU A 321 -29.21 0.13 6.84
N SER A 322 -28.00 0.48 7.26
CA SER A 322 -27.71 0.80 8.67
C SER A 322 -28.44 2.07 9.12
N ARG A 323 -28.51 3.11 8.28
CA ARG A 323 -29.25 4.35 8.58
C ARG A 323 -30.76 4.10 8.65
N MET A 324 -31.31 3.35 7.70
CA MET A 324 -32.73 2.94 7.71
C MET A 324 -33.07 2.20 9.01
N LYS A 325 -32.24 1.22 9.42
CA LYS A 325 -32.43 0.48 10.66
C LYS A 325 -32.39 1.39 11.88
N ARG A 326 -31.44 2.34 11.94
CA ARG A 326 -31.31 3.32 13.03
C ARG A 326 -32.52 4.25 13.11
N LEU A 327 -33.08 4.65 11.97
CA LEU A 327 -34.19 5.59 11.84
C LEU A 327 -35.57 4.88 11.85
N GLY A 328 -35.60 3.55 11.97
CA GLY A 328 -36.84 2.78 11.98
C GLY A 328 -37.59 2.76 10.65
N ILE A 329 -36.89 2.96 9.54
CA ILE A 329 -37.50 2.99 8.18
C ILE A 329 -37.62 1.58 7.65
N ASN A 330 -38.85 1.11 7.42
CA ASN A 330 -39.14 -0.19 6.83
C ASN A 330 -39.55 0.00 5.35
N LYS A 331 -38.78 -0.61 4.43
CA LYS A 331 -39.05 -0.50 2.99
C LYS A 331 -40.40 -1.05 2.55
N ASP A 332 -40.90 -2.07 3.28
CA ASP A 332 -42.15 -2.79 2.95
C ASP A 332 -43.42 -1.98 3.33
N GLU A 333 -43.27 -0.88 4.06
CA GLU A 333 -44.33 0.06 4.44
C GLU A 333 -44.43 1.28 3.51
N LEU A 334 -43.43 1.41 2.56
CA LEU A 334 -43.29 2.60 1.72
C LEU A 334 -43.64 2.37 0.23
N VAL A 335 -43.98 1.13 -0.14
CA VAL A 335 -44.37 0.74 -1.52
C VAL A 335 -45.88 0.50 -1.62
#